data_bc16470b9f6f3531329d6b1d8b2c762b
#
_entry.id   bc16470b9f6f3531329d6b1d8b2c762b
#
_cell.length_a   1.000
_cell.length_b   1.000
_cell.length_c   1.000
_cell.angle_alpha   90.00
_cell.angle_beta   90.00
_cell.angle_gamma   90.00
#
_symmetry.space_group_name_H-M   'P 1'
#
loop_
_entity.id
_entity.type
_entity.pdbx_description
1 polymer ?
#
loop_
_entity_poly.entity_id
_entity_poly.type
_entity_poly.pdbx_seq_one_letter_code
_entity_poly.pdbx_strand_id
1 'polypeptide(L)'
;LKTGSDDILSVIGGRGLAVVRIPIPKKSFVLGSRPVLKLTPPETNDLSDPRVELFLAIAPDVMVGVGPLDQGEVIVDISDKNVRLTNESVCTQSSQITGRSKELIASLSPFVGRKVGKFPLPEAWDEPWFDRLRT
;
A
#
# COMPACT_ATOMS: atom_id res chain seq x y z
N LEU A 1 21.02 -1.37 -23.23
CA LEU A 1 21.14 -0.54 -22.04
C LEU A 1 20.01 -0.81 -21.06
N LYS A 2 20.35 -1.40 -19.92
CA LYS A 2 19.39 -1.50 -18.84
C LYS A 2 19.24 -0.13 -18.19
N THR A 3 18.00 0.33 -18.10
CA THR A 3 17.65 1.51 -17.32
C THR A 3 17.36 1.09 -15.88
N GLY A 4 17.35 2.01 -14.93
CA GLY A 4 16.90 1.74 -13.56
C GLY A 4 15.51 1.15 -13.51
N SER A 5 14.64 1.50 -14.49
CA SER A 5 13.29 0.95 -14.61
C SER A 5 13.29 -0.53 -14.95
N ASP A 6 14.19 -0.98 -15.81
CA ASP A 6 14.29 -2.40 -16.18
C ASP A 6 14.74 -3.24 -14.99
N ASP A 7 15.66 -2.73 -14.17
CA ASP A 7 16.12 -3.41 -12.96
C ASP A 7 14.99 -3.51 -11.93
N ILE A 8 14.20 -2.46 -11.75
CA ILE A 8 13.04 -2.45 -10.86
C ILE A 8 11.99 -3.45 -11.34
N LEU A 9 11.68 -3.46 -12.63
CA LEU A 9 10.71 -4.39 -13.21
C LEU A 9 11.17 -5.84 -13.06
N SER A 10 12.45 -6.10 -13.20
CA SER A 10 13.02 -7.43 -13.00
C SER A 10 12.86 -7.90 -11.56
N VAL A 11 13.11 -7.03 -10.59
CA VAL A 11 12.94 -7.33 -9.16
C VAL A 11 11.47 -7.60 -8.83
N ILE A 12 10.57 -6.73 -9.31
CA ILE A 12 9.13 -6.85 -9.06
C ILE A 12 8.55 -8.12 -9.73
N GLY A 13 8.98 -8.41 -10.96
CA GLY A 13 8.50 -9.57 -11.71
C GLY A 13 8.84 -10.92 -11.07
N GLY A 14 9.85 -10.97 -10.20
CA GLY A 14 10.20 -12.18 -9.47
C GLY A 14 9.40 -12.40 -8.18
N ARG A 15 8.46 -11.50 -7.87
CA ARG A 15 7.68 -11.54 -6.63
C ARG A 15 6.24 -11.96 -6.88
N GLY A 16 5.61 -12.44 -5.82
CA GLY A 16 4.18 -12.74 -5.86
C GLY A 16 3.31 -11.49 -5.87
N LEU A 17 2.08 -11.66 -6.30
CA LEU A 17 1.08 -10.61 -6.42
C LEU A 17 0.01 -10.79 -5.34
N ALA A 18 -0.27 -9.72 -4.61
CA ALA A 18 -1.40 -9.65 -3.69
C ALA A 18 -2.48 -8.74 -4.29
N VAL A 19 -3.71 -9.24 -4.29
CA VAL A 19 -4.89 -8.44 -4.65
C VAL A 19 -5.67 -8.20 -3.36
N VAL A 20 -5.78 -6.95 -2.96
CA VAL A 20 -6.45 -6.54 -1.72
C VAL A 20 -7.79 -5.92 -2.07
N ARG A 21 -8.87 -6.49 -1.52
CA ARG A 21 -10.24 -6.05 -1.81
C ARG A 21 -10.89 -5.48 -0.56
N ILE A 22 -11.69 -4.43 -0.76
CA ILE A 22 -12.61 -3.94 0.26
C ILE A 22 -13.93 -4.67 0.06
N PRO A 23 -14.33 -5.57 0.99
CA PRO A 23 -15.58 -6.32 0.83
C PRO A 23 -16.83 -5.50 1.15
N ILE A 24 -16.67 -4.34 1.79
CA ILE A 24 -17.78 -3.50 2.24
C ILE A 24 -18.04 -2.38 1.24
N PRO A 25 -19.25 -2.30 0.63
CA PRO A 25 -19.52 -1.34 -0.46
C PRO A 25 -19.37 0.14 -0.10
N LYS A 26 -19.46 0.50 1.17
CA LYS A 26 -19.40 1.90 1.64
C LYS A 26 -17.98 2.42 1.86
N LYS A 27 -16.99 1.55 1.84
CA LYS A 27 -15.60 1.94 2.03
C LYS A 27 -14.89 2.03 0.69
N SER A 28 -13.90 2.90 0.61
CA SER A 28 -13.08 2.99 -0.60
C SER A 28 -11.68 3.48 -0.29
N PHE A 29 -10.74 3.11 -1.16
CA PHE A 29 -9.41 3.68 -1.16
C PHE A 29 -9.43 5.09 -1.77
N VAL A 30 -8.50 5.93 -1.32
CA VAL A 30 -8.21 7.21 -1.98
C VAL A 30 -6.98 7.06 -2.87
N LEU A 31 -6.89 7.92 -3.86
CA LEU A 31 -5.71 8.04 -4.70
C LEU A 31 -5.04 9.38 -4.39
N GLY A 32 -3.73 9.34 -4.16
CA GLY A 32 -2.94 10.53 -3.89
C GLY A 32 -1.99 10.84 -5.02
N SER A 33 -1.38 12.02 -4.97
CA SER A 33 -0.34 12.42 -5.92
C SER A 33 0.92 11.53 -5.80
N ARG A 34 1.10 10.88 -4.65
CA ARG A 34 2.09 9.81 -4.45
C ARG A 34 1.34 8.55 -4.01
N PRO A 35 0.85 7.77 -4.98
CA PRO A 35 -0.10 6.70 -4.68
C PRO A 35 0.51 5.39 -4.22
N VAL A 36 1.81 5.18 -4.43
CA VAL A 36 2.46 3.92 -4.09
C VAL A 36 2.89 3.94 -2.63
N LEU A 37 2.38 2.98 -1.85
CA LEU A 37 2.86 2.72 -0.50
C LEU A 37 4.02 1.74 -0.57
N LYS A 38 5.15 2.13 0.00
CA LYS A 38 6.34 1.29 0.12
C LYS A 38 6.55 0.95 1.58
N LEU A 39 6.48 -0.32 1.91
CA LEU A 39 6.70 -0.82 3.25
C LEU A 39 8.07 -1.47 3.31
N THR A 40 8.95 -0.90 4.15
CA THR A 40 10.34 -1.36 4.28
C THR A 40 10.67 -1.64 5.72
N PRO A 41 11.50 -2.67 5.98
CA PRO A 41 12.10 -2.83 7.30
C PRO A 41 12.93 -1.60 7.68
N PRO A 42 13.12 -1.31 8.98
CA PRO A 42 13.87 -0.14 9.41
C PRO A 42 15.33 -0.08 8.92
N GLU A 43 15.94 -1.23 8.67
CA GLU A 43 17.34 -1.34 8.31
C GLU A 43 17.63 -1.20 6.82
N THR A 44 16.62 -1.18 5.96
CA THR A 44 16.83 -1.08 4.52
C THR A 44 15.64 -0.43 3.82
N ASN A 45 15.89 0.18 2.66
CA ASN A 45 14.86 0.62 1.71
C ASN A 45 15.13 0.06 0.30
N ASP A 46 16.01 -0.92 0.21
CA ASP A 46 16.36 -1.56 -1.05
C ASP A 46 15.22 -2.45 -1.54
N LEU A 47 14.72 -2.19 -2.74
CA LEU A 47 13.67 -2.99 -3.37
C LEU A 47 14.06 -4.45 -3.60
N SER A 48 15.34 -4.77 -3.63
CA SER A 48 15.81 -6.14 -3.76
C SER A 48 15.65 -6.94 -2.47
N ASP A 49 15.45 -6.28 -1.33
CA ASP A 49 15.17 -6.97 -0.07
C ASP A 49 13.81 -7.66 -0.17
N PRO A 50 13.73 -8.98 0.06
CA PRO A 50 12.49 -9.73 -0.10
C PRO A 50 11.38 -9.32 0.88
N ARG A 51 11.71 -8.58 1.94
CA ARG A 51 10.75 -8.10 2.92
C ARG A 51 10.04 -6.81 2.49
N VAL A 52 10.54 -6.14 1.46
CA VAL A 52 9.94 -4.90 0.96
C VAL A 52 8.65 -5.22 0.21
N GLU A 53 7.59 -4.49 0.52
CA GLU A 53 6.28 -4.61 -0.12
C GLU A 53 5.87 -3.28 -0.73
N LEU A 54 5.21 -3.35 -1.88
CA LEU A 54 4.67 -2.18 -2.57
C LEU A 54 3.18 -2.38 -2.77
N PHE A 55 2.39 -1.34 -2.52
CA PHE A 55 0.93 -1.37 -2.73
C PHE A 55 0.47 -0.14 -3.51
N LEU A 56 -0.50 -0.36 -4.40
CA LEU A 56 -1.10 0.69 -5.23
C LEU A 56 -2.59 0.44 -5.40
N ALA A 57 -3.41 1.42 -5.03
CA ALA A 57 -4.84 1.37 -5.34
C ALA A 57 -5.05 1.55 -6.85
N ILE A 58 -5.80 0.64 -7.46
CA ILE A 58 -6.11 0.66 -8.90
C ILE A 58 -7.59 0.89 -9.17
N ALA A 59 -8.42 0.78 -8.15
CA ALA A 59 -9.86 1.02 -8.18
C ALA A 59 -10.29 1.49 -6.79
N PRO A 60 -11.51 2.03 -6.64
CA PRO A 60 -11.99 2.46 -5.32
C PRO A 60 -12.02 1.34 -4.28
N ASP A 61 -12.14 0.09 -4.69
CA ASP A 61 -12.25 -1.06 -3.80
C ASP A 61 -11.16 -2.11 -3.98
N VAL A 62 -10.15 -1.82 -4.81
CA VAL A 62 -9.08 -2.78 -5.11
C VAL A 62 -7.71 -2.12 -5.05
N MET A 63 -6.81 -2.75 -4.34
CA MET A 63 -5.40 -2.40 -4.27
C MET A 63 -4.59 -3.63 -4.70
N VAL A 64 -3.53 -3.41 -5.47
CA VAL A 64 -2.60 -4.48 -5.83
C VAL A 64 -1.28 -4.23 -5.12
N GLY A 65 -0.62 -5.33 -4.76
CA GLY A 65 0.66 -5.25 -4.10
C GLY A 65 1.62 -6.32 -4.57
N VAL A 66 2.90 -6.04 -4.47
CA VAL A 66 3.97 -7.01 -4.61
C VAL A 66 4.63 -7.16 -3.25
N GLY A 67 4.79 -8.37 -2.84
CA GLY A 67 5.33 -8.68 -1.52
C GLY A 67 6.43 -9.72 -1.58
N PRO A 68 6.82 -10.25 -0.43
CA PRO A 68 7.85 -11.27 -0.33
C PRO A 68 7.38 -12.66 -0.79
N LEU A 69 6.24 -12.75 -1.45
CA LEU A 69 5.75 -14.01 -1.97
C LEU A 69 6.69 -14.56 -3.02
N ASP A 70 7.12 -15.79 -2.84
CA ASP A 70 7.99 -16.45 -3.81
C ASP A 70 7.23 -16.82 -5.09
N GLN A 71 5.94 -17.10 -4.98
CA GLN A 71 5.13 -17.56 -6.11
C GLN A 71 3.66 -17.27 -5.91
N GLY A 72 2.95 -17.11 -7.05
CA GLY A 72 1.50 -17.14 -7.10
C GLY A 72 0.83 -15.82 -6.76
N GLU A 73 -0.48 -15.92 -6.63
CA GLU A 73 -1.36 -14.80 -6.36
C GLU A 73 -2.14 -15.06 -5.08
N VAL A 74 -2.31 -14.02 -4.29
CA VAL A 74 -3.11 -14.07 -3.05
C VAL A 74 -4.19 -13.00 -3.13
N ILE A 75 -5.41 -13.35 -2.75
CA ILE A 75 -6.50 -12.40 -2.61
C ILE A 75 -6.77 -12.20 -1.12
N VAL A 76 -6.78 -10.94 -0.70
CA VAL A 76 -6.95 -10.55 0.70
C VAL A 76 -8.14 -9.61 0.83
N ASP A 77 -9.05 -9.92 1.76
CA ASP A 77 -10.10 -8.99 2.16
C ASP A 77 -9.57 -8.13 3.31
N ILE A 78 -9.48 -6.82 3.05
CA ILE A 78 -8.93 -5.87 4.01
C ILE A 78 -9.97 -5.49 5.07
N SER A 79 -9.54 -5.36 6.31
CA SER A 79 -10.42 -4.87 7.39
C SER A 79 -10.65 -3.37 7.28
N ASP A 80 -11.76 -2.89 7.85
CA ASP A 80 -12.11 -1.46 7.87
C ASP A 80 -11.02 -0.60 8.48
N LYS A 81 -10.45 -1.06 9.58
CA LYS A 81 -9.34 -0.39 10.25
C LYS A 81 -8.16 -0.18 9.29
N ASN A 82 -7.83 -1.20 8.51
CA ASN A 82 -6.69 -1.15 7.61
C ASN A 82 -6.97 -0.34 6.34
N VAL A 83 -8.23 -0.26 5.90
CA VAL A 83 -8.62 0.69 4.85
C VAL A 83 -8.30 2.11 5.31
N ARG A 84 -8.71 2.46 6.53
CA ARG A 84 -8.46 3.80 7.09
C ARG A 84 -6.96 4.10 7.20
N LEU A 85 -6.20 3.17 7.74
CA LEU A 85 -4.74 3.32 7.87
C LEU A 85 -4.05 3.47 6.51
N THR A 86 -4.47 2.69 5.53
CA THR A 86 -3.95 2.77 4.17
C THR A 86 -4.22 4.16 3.57
N ASN A 87 -5.44 4.65 3.69
CA ASN A 87 -5.83 5.97 3.19
C ASN A 87 -5.06 7.10 3.87
N GLU A 88 -4.93 7.04 5.19
CA GLU A 88 -4.15 8.03 5.95
C GLU A 88 -2.69 8.03 5.49
N SER A 89 -2.12 6.87 5.24
CA SER A 89 -0.74 6.74 4.79
C SER A 89 -0.52 7.33 3.40
N VAL A 90 -1.44 7.10 2.47
CA VAL A 90 -1.40 7.73 1.14
C VAL A 90 -1.50 9.26 1.28
N CYS A 91 -2.39 9.74 2.15
CA CYS A 91 -2.55 11.18 2.38
C CYS A 91 -1.29 11.83 2.93
N THR A 92 -0.62 11.20 3.91
CA THR A 92 0.57 11.80 4.54
C THR A 92 1.71 12.01 3.56
N GLN A 93 1.84 11.16 2.57
CA GLN A 93 2.90 11.27 1.56
C GLN A 93 2.50 12.08 0.33
N SER A 94 1.23 12.49 0.22
CA SER A 94 0.69 13.17 -0.96
C SER A 94 0.43 14.64 -0.70
N SER A 95 0.53 15.47 -1.74
CA SER A 95 0.14 16.88 -1.69
C SER A 95 -1.32 17.10 -2.10
N GLN A 96 -1.90 16.15 -2.82
CA GLN A 96 -3.29 16.18 -3.28
C GLN A 96 -3.87 14.77 -3.22
N ILE A 97 -5.16 14.69 -2.97
CA ILE A 97 -5.89 13.42 -2.97
C ILE A 97 -7.18 13.53 -3.78
N THR A 98 -7.63 12.41 -4.30
CA THR A 98 -8.93 12.25 -4.92
C THR A 98 -9.58 10.99 -4.36
N GLY A 99 -10.88 10.99 -4.27
CA GLY A 99 -11.61 9.87 -3.72
C GLY A 99 -13.05 9.84 -4.19
N ARG A 100 -13.75 8.80 -3.79
CA ARG A 100 -15.11 8.50 -4.26
C ARG A 100 -16.17 9.45 -3.72
N SER A 101 -15.98 10.02 -2.54
CA SER A 101 -16.97 10.87 -1.91
C SER A 101 -16.35 12.09 -1.25
N LYS A 102 -17.14 13.16 -1.14
CA LYS A 102 -16.74 14.39 -0.46
C LYS A 102 -16.47 14.14 1.03
N GLU A 103 -17.28 13.31 1.66
CA GLU A 103 -17.16 12.96 3.07
C GLU A 103 -15.84 12.26 3.36
N LEU A 104 -15.46 11.32 2.49
CA LEU A 104 -14.18 10.62 2.60
C LEU A 104 -13.01 11.60 2.49
N ILE A 105 -13.02 12.45 1.47
CA ILE A 105 -11.96 13.45 1.24
C ILE A 105 -11.90 14.42 2.43
N ALA A 106 -13.04 14.91 2.91
CA ALA A 106 -13.07 15.81 4.06
C ALA A 106 -12.48 15.17 5.31
N SER A 107 -12.78 13.89 5.56
CA SER A 107 -12.26 13.18 6.73
C SER A 107 -10.75 12.94 6.66
N LEU A 108 -10.18 12.90 5.46
CA LEU A 108 -8.76 12.63 5.24
C LEU A 108 -7.92 13.89 5.01
N SER A 109 -8.56 15.03 4.70
CA SER A 109 -7.86 16.27 4.42
C SER A 109 -6.85 16.69 5.51
N PRO A 110 -7.12 16.50 6.81
CA PRO A 110 -6.14 16.84 7.86
C PRO A 110 -4.83 16.08 7.75
N PHE A 111 -4.81 14.94 7.09
CA PHE A 111 -3.61 14.10 6.95
C PHE A 111 -2.76 14.45 5.72
N VAL A 112 -3.32 15.20 4.76
CA VAL A 112 -2.64 15.48 3.49
C VAL A 112 -1.37 16.29 3.72
N GLY A 113 -0.25 15.79 3.20
CA GLY A 113 1.05 16.46 3.28
C GLY A 113 1.69 16.47 4.66
N ARG A 114 1.10 15.81 5.66
CA ARG A 114 1.71 15.71 6.98
C ARG A 114 2.88 14.75 6.95
N LYS A 115 4.05 15.24 7.37
CA LYS A 115 5.25 14.41 7.51
C LYS A 115 5.19 13.50 8.75
N VAL A 116 4.09 13.49 9.46
CA VAL A 116 3.90 12.75 10.71
C VAL A 116 2.95 11.60 10.44
N GLY A 117 3.37 10.43 10.74
CA GLY A 117 2.58 9.24 10.54
C GLY A 117 3.28 8.32 9.57
N LYS A 118 4.22 7.60 10.12
CA LYS A 118 4.68 6.39 9.44
C LYS A 118 3.51 5.43 9.40
N PHE A 119 3.31 4.82 8.26
CA PHE A 119 2.47 3.63 8.17
C PHE A 119 2.85 2.74 9.37
N PRO A 120 1.87 2.27 10.16
CA PRO A 120 2.19 1.45 11.32
C PRO A 120 2.81 0.14 10.86
N LEU A 121 4.13 0.11 10.91
CA LEU A 121 4.89 -1.08 10.58
C LEU A 121 4.80 -2.05 11.76
N PRO A 122 4.78 -3.35 11.50
CA PRO A 122 4.87 -4.33 12.56
C PRO A 122 6.18 -4.17 13.34
N GLU A 123 6.12 -4.37 14.64
CA GLU A 123 7.32 -4.32 15.49
C GLU A 123 8.36 -5.36 15.08
N ALA A 124 7.87 -6.52 14.66
CA ALA A 124 8.68 -7.58 14.10
C ALA A 124 8.28 -7.78 12.64
N TRP A 125 9.28 -7.90 11.77
CA TRP A 125 9.07 -8.14 10.34
C TRP A 125 9.02 -9.66 10.07
N ASP A 126 8.15 -10.35 10.82
CA ASP A 126 8.05 -11.81 10.86
C ASP A 126 7.04 -12.37 9.86
N GLU A 127 6.13 -11.53 9.39
CA GLU A 127 5.12 -11.94 8.39
C GLU A 127 4.90 -10.81 7.38
N PRO A 128 4.43 -11.13 6.15
CA PRO A 128 4.09 -10.13 5.16
C PRO A 128 2.98 -9.19 5.64
N TRP A 129 3.10 -7.91 5.30
CA TRP A 129 2.10 -6.90 5.68
C TRP A 129 0.69 -7.26 5.18
N PHE A 130 0.59 -7.81 3.98
CA PHE A 130 -0.71 -8.17 3.42
C PHE A 130 -1.46 -9.21 4.27
N ASP A 131 -0.77 -10.06 5.03
CA ASP A 131 -1.42 -10.98 5.97
C ASP A 131 -2.06 -10.24 7.14
N ARG A 132 -1.51 -9.09 7.52
CA ARG A 132 -2.04 -8.26 8.60
C ARG A 132 -3.24 -7.42 8.15
N LEU A 133 -3.41 -7.20 6.85
CA LEU A 133 -4.50 -6.38 6.32
C LEU A 133 -5.89 -6.96 6.63
N ARG A 134 -5.97 -8.24 6.93
CA ARG A 134 -7.21 -8.94 7.30
C ARG A 134 -7.69 -8.62 8.70
N THR A 135 -6.84 -8.18 9.56
CA THR A 135 -7.10 -7.97 11.00
C THR A 135 -7.15 -6.49 11.35
#